data_813995cf3e7ab3534047fc1e0ea78240
#
_entry.id   813995cf3e7ab3534047fc1e0ea78240
#
_cell.length_a   1.000
_cell.length_b   1.000
_cell.length_c   1.000
_cell.angle_alpha   90.00
_cell.angle_beta   90.00
_cell.angle_gamma   90.00
#
_symmetry.space_group_name_H-M   'P 1'
#
loop_
_entity.id
_entity.type
_entity.pdbx_description
1 polymer ?
#
loop_
_entity_poly.entity_id
_entity_poly.type
_entity_poly.pdbx_seq_one_letter_code
_entity_poly.pdbx_strand_id
1 'polypeptide(L)'
;LPRYVASAVLGATLIWAPLLGYLQTAPLSFRSSTSLILPGSGASASMNVNGIGQSTSYANSAFASNAVSPTETYKRLLGADRIVDAAANSLNIERSELGQPRVRLVDQTSLIHFETTGRTPQDAQARGDAILAAFFIELDALRNDEVDTRQDSGLQAIADYRASVADTRTQIEALQTATGLLSVDQYDVLLDRHLSLDKEILNQI
;
A
#
# COMPACT_ATOMS: atom_id res chain seq x y z
N LEU A 1 -40.54 63.66 16.46
CA LEU A 1 -40.73 62.23 16.60
C LEU A 1 -40.85 61.47 15.21
N PRO A 2 -41.76 61.86 14.24
CA PRO A 2 -41.94 61.07 13.03
C PRO A 2 -40.70 61.03 12.08
N ARG A 3 -39.85 62.06 12.07
CA ARG A 3 -38.63 62.09 11.24
C ARG A 3 -37.56 61.07 11.72
N TYR A 4 -37.45 60.88 13.02
CA TYR A 4 -36.49 59.88 13.57
C TYR A 4 -36.97 58.46 13.34
N VAL A 5 -38.28 58.22 13.41
CA VAL A 5 -38.85 56.92 13.09
C VAL A 5 -38.67 56.58 11.58
N ALA A 6 -38.89 57.56 10.71
CA ALA A 6 -38.67 57.37 9.29
C ALA A 6 -37.19 57.08 8.97
N SER A 7 -36.24 57.78 9.56
CA SER A 7 -34.83 57.51 9.34
C SER A 7 -34.37 56.15 9.91
N ALA A 8 -34.95 55.75 11.06
CA ALA A 8 -34.68 54.43 11.64
C ALA A 8 -35.22 53.29 10.77
N VAL A 9 -36.42 53.43 10.24
CA VAL A 9 -37.02 52.45 9.31
C VAL A 9 -36.23 52.36 8.00
N LEU A 10 -35.79 53.51 7.46
CA LEU A 10 -34.99 53.57 6.23
C LEU A 10 -33.61 52.92 6.46
N GLY A 11 -32.97 53.18 7.61
CA GLY A 11 -31.69 52.53 7.98
C GLY A 11 -31.86 51.00 8.17
N ALA A 12 -32.93 50.57 8.84
CA ALA A 12 -33.22 49.17 9.04
C ALA A 12 -33.47 48.45 7.73
N THR A 13 -34.29 49.01 6.83
CA THR A 13 -34.56 48.38 5.50
C THR A 13 -33.31 48.30 4.65
N LEU A 14 -32.43 49.30 4.70
CA LEU A 14 -31.19 49.32 3.93
C LEU A 14 -30.20 48.24 4.35
N ILE A 15 -30.24 47.84 5.64
CA ILE A 15 -29.42 46.77 6.18
C ILE A 15 -30.09 45.40 6.02
N TRP A 16 -31.37 45.31 6.37
CA TRP A 16 -32.06 44.01 6.40
C TRP A 16 -32.49 43.49 5.03
N ALA A 17 -32.82 44.38 4.08
CA ALA A 17 -33.27 43.97 2.74
C ALA A 17 -32.15 43.17 1.98
N PRO A 18 -30.87 43.65 1.92
CA PRO A 18 -29.82 42.88 1.28
C PRO A 18 -29.44 41.62 2.09
N LEU A 19 -29.54 41.67 3.41
CA LEU A 19 -29.27 40.52 4.27
C LEU A 19 -30.29 39.40 4.03
N LEU A 20 -31.58 39.74 4.02
CA LEU A 20 -32.64 38.77 3.74
C LEU A 20 -32.58 38.27 2.28
N GLY A 21 -32.25 39.14 1.33
CA GLY A 21 -32.01 38.76 -0.06
C GLY A 21 -30.85 37.77 -0.18
N TYR A 22 -29.76 38.02 0.51
CA TYR A 22 -28.62 37.09 0.53
C TYR A 22 -28.97 35.75 1.17
N LEU A 23 -29.68 35.73 2.32
CA LEU A 23 -30.11 34.52 3.00
C LEU A 23 -31.05 33.65 2.15
N GLN A 24 -31.91 34.27 1.31
CA GLN A 24 -32.80 33.55 0.41
C GLN A 24 -32.11 33.04 -0.86
N THR A 25 -31.08 33.73 -1.32
CA THR A 25 -30.34 33.37 -2.55
C THR A 25 -29.05 32.62 -2.29
N ALA A 26 -28.55 32.60 -1.04
CA ALA A 26 -27.33 31.86 -0.70
C ALA A 26 -27.48 30.37 -1.00
N PRO A 27 -26.58 29.79 -1.78
CA PRO A 27 -26.65 28.37 -2.08
C PRO A 27 -26.41 27.55 -0.81
N LEU A 28 -27.41 26.76 -0.44
CA LEU A 28 -27.26 25.79 0.65
C LEU A 28 -26.23 24.74 0.24
N SER A 29 -25.24 24.50 1.08
CA SER A 29 -24.27 23.43 0.92
C SER A 29 -24.46 22.41 2.03
N PHE A 30 -24.72 21.18 1.62
CA PHE A 30 -24.84 20.04 2.54
C PHE A 30 -23.52 19.31 2.57
N ARG A 31 -23.18 18.73 3.73
CA ARG A 31 -21.94 18.01 3.93
C ARG A 31 -22.27 16.58 4.36
N SER A 32 -21.67 15.62 3.66
CA SER A 32 -21.66 14.22 4.07
C SER A 32 -20.27 13.88 4.62
N SER A 33 -20.24 13.17 5.73
CA SER A 33 -18.99 12.76 6.37
C SER A 33 -18.98 11.27 6.66
N THR A 34 -17.87 10.61 6.35
CA THR A 34 -17.67 9.18 6.58
C THR A 34 -16.29 8.96 7.16
N SER A 35 -16.16 7.97 8.02
CA SER A 35 -14.86 7.57 8.58
C SER A 35 -14.50 6.17 8.08
N LEU A 36 -13.29 6.05 7.52
CA LEU A 36 -12.73 4.78 7.05
C LEU A 36 -11.70 4.27 8.05
N ILE A 37 -11.83 2.99 8.39
CA ILE A 37 -10.77 2.24 9.09
C ILE A 37 -10.11 1.35 8.07
N LEU A 38 -8.82 1.55 7.82
CA LEU A 38 -8.05 0.73 6.91
C LEU A 38 -7.21 -0.27 7.71
N PRO A 39 -7.22 -1.55 7.32
CA PRO A 39 -6.39 -2.54 7.98
C PRO A 39 -4.92 -2.12 7.83
N GLY A 40 -4.20 -2.07 8.95
CA GLY A 40 -2.77 -1.80 8.94
C GLY A 40 -2.05 -2.89 8.13
N SER A 41 -1.09 -2.47 7.32
CA SER A 41 -0.20 -3.38 6.58
C SER A 41 0.78 -4.06 7.54
N GLY A 42 0.32 -5.07 8.25
CA GLY A 42 1.09 -5.76 9.29
C GLY A 42 1.11 -7.27 9.11
N ALA A 43 1.44 -7.78 7.94
CA ALA A 43 1.73 -9.20 7.76
C ALA A 43 3.16 -9.37 7.24
N SER A 44 4.13 -9.43 8.17
CA SER A 44 5.45 -9.99 7.87
C SER A 44 5.30 -11.52 7.81
N ALA A 45 5.41 -12.09 6.62
CA ALA A 45 5.54 -13.53 6.47
C ALA A 45 7.02 -13.90 6.66
N SER A 46 7.34 -14.53 7.79
CA SER A 46 8.65 -15.15 8.00
C SER A 46 8.58 -16.61 7.53
N MET A 47 9.33 -16.95 6.50
CA MET A 47 9.54 -18.31 6.07
C MET A 47 10.82 -18.84 6.70
N ASN A 48 10.71 -19.84 7.56
CA ASN A 48 11.84 -20.53 8.17
C ASN A 48 12.06 -21.85 7.42
N VAL A 49 13.07 -21.91 6.57
CA VAL A 49 13.45 -23.15 5.91
C VAL A 49 14.60 -23.78 6.71
N ASN A 50 14.31 -24.90 7.38
CA ASN A 50 15.31 -25.65 8.13
C ASN A 50 16.52 -26.01 7.22
N GLY A 51 17.69 -25.47 7.54
CA GLY A 51 18.96 -25.80 6.90
C GLY A 51 19.51 -24.75 5.92
N ILE A 52 18.77 -23.71 5.55
CA ILE A 52 19.24 -22.71 4.56
C ILE A 52 19.30 -21.28 5.14
N GLY A 53 18.96 -21.08 6.40
CA GLY A 53 18.94 -19.78 7.03
C GLY A 53 17.58 -19.08 7.01
N GLN A 54 17.40 -18.13 7.89
CA GLN A 54 16.24 -17.25 7.92
C GLN A 54 16.32 -16.24 6.78
N SER A 55 15.52 -16.38 5.75
CA SER A 55 15.26 -15.27 4.85
C SER A 55 14.01 -14.54 5.34
N THR A 56 14.20 -13.44 6.04
CA THR A 56 13.17 -12.46 6.28
C THR A 56 13.00 -11.65 4.99
N SER A 57 12.08 -12.06 4.13
CA SER A 57 11.63 -11.17 3.08
C SER A 57 10.74 -10.11 3.74
N TYR A 58 11.33 -9.00 4.10
CA TYR A 58 10.57 -7.78 4.27
C TYR A 58 9.98 -7.48 2.89
N ALA A 59 8.74 -7.85 2.69
CA ALA A 59 7.98 -7.37 1.57
C ALA A 59 7.89 -5.86 1.74
N ASN A 60 8.79 -5.13 1.10
CA ASN A 60 8.70 -3.69 0.93
C ASN A 60 7.53 -3.41 -0.01
N SER A 61 6.32 -3.63 0.49
CA SER A 61 5.13 -3.07 -0.11
C SER A 61 5.31 -1.55 -0.10
N ALA A 62 4.96 -0.88 -1.18
CA ALA A 62 4.89 0.58 -1.22
C ALA A 62 4.03 1.13 -0.06
N PHE A 63 3.17 0.28 0.51
CA PHE A 63 2.30 0.55 1.66
C PHE A 63 2.94 0.17 3.02
N ALA A 64 4.06 -0.52 3.04
CA ALA A 64 4.73 -1.02 4.26
C ALA A 64 6.10 -0.38 4.51
N SER A 65 6.45 0.70 3.81
CA SER A 65 7.70 1.40 4.09
C SER A 65 7.63 2.08 5.46
N ASN A 66 8.62 1.85 6.31
CA ASN A 66 8.75 2.52 7.61
C ASN A 66 8.89 4.05 7.49
N ALA A 67 9.08 4.57 6.28
CA ALA A 67 9.27 5.99 6.03
C ALA A 67 7.95 6.76 5.86
N VAL A 68 6.86 6.09 5.46
CA VAL A 68 5.54 6.71 5.28
C VAL A 68 4.48 5.86 5.96
N SER A 69 3.68 6.48 6.82
CA SER A 69 2.54 5.78 7.45
C SER A 69 1.59 5.28 6.36
N PRO A 70 1.14 4.02 6.40
CA PRO A 70 0.14 3.50 5.47
C PRO A 70 -1.10 4.40 5.38
N THR A 71 -1.52 4.94 6.51
CA THR A 71 -2.68 5.84 6.60
C THR A 71 -2.48 7.13 5.80
N GLU A 72 -1.26 7.69 5.80
CA GLU A 72 -0.93 8.87 4.98
C GLU A 72 -0.95 8.54 3.48
N THR A 73 -0.48 7.35 3.10
CA THR A 73 -0.57 6.88 1.71
C THR A 73 -2.02 6.75 1.25
N TYR A 74 -2.88 6.15 2.06
CA TYR A 74 -4.31 6.04 1.75
C TYR A 74 -5.02 7.39 1.71
N LYS A 75 -4.66 8.32 2.60
CA LYS A 75 -5.18 9.69 2.57
C LYS A 75 -4.84 10.38 1.25
N ARG A 76 -3.57 10.28 0.81
CA ARG A 76 -3.13 10.85 -0.47
C ARG A 76 -3.81 10.18 -1.65
N LEU A 77 -3.98 8.87 -1.60
CA LEU A 77 -4.68 8.13 -2.64
C LEU A 77 -6.15 8.56 -2.74
N LEU A 78 -6.85 8.66 -1.62
CA LEU A 78 -8.27 9.08 -1.58
C LEU A 78 -8.48 10.51 -2.13
N GLY A 79 -7.49 11.39 -1.99
CA GLY A 79 -7.51 12.74 -2.57
C GLY A 79 -6.87 12.84 -3.96
N ALA A 80 -6.45 11.73 -4.56
CA ALA A 80 -5.77 11.75 -5.85
C ALA A 80 -6.74 12.13 -6.98
N ASP A 81 -6.23 12.90 -7.93
CA ASP A 81 -7.02 13.40 -9.07
C ASP A 81 -7.71 12.30 -9.84
N ARG A 82 -7.02 11.17 -10.07
CA ARG A 82 -7.59 10.02 -10.80
C ARG A 82 -8.83 9.42 -10.14
N ILE A 83 -8.90 9.44 -8.80
CA ILE A 83 -10.07 8.95 -8.06
C ILE A 83 -11.22 9.94 -8.17
N VAL A 84 -10.91 11.24 -8.05
CA VAL A 84 -11.90 12.30 -8.21
C VAL A 84 -12.48 12.29 -9.64
N ASP A 85 -11.62 12.11 -10.66
CA ASP A 85 -12.05 12.01 -12.06
C ASP A 85 -12.91 10.76 -12.31
N ALA A 86 -12.53 9.61 -11.76
CA ALA A 86 -13.31 8.37 -11.87
C ALA A 86 -14.69 8.52 -11.21
N ALA A 87 -14.74 9.15 -10.03
CA ALA A 87 -15.99 9.42 -9.33
C ALA A 87 -16.88 10.42 -10.10
N ALA A 88 -16.31 11.50 -10.65
CA ALA A 88 -17.04 12.46 -11.46
C ALA A 88 -17.64 11.80 -12.71
N ASN A 89 -16.84 10.97 -13.39
CA ASN A 89 -17.29 10.20 -14.55
C ASN A 89 -18.44 9.23 -14.20
N SER A 90 -18.38 8.57 -13.03
CA SER A 90 -19.45 7.65 -12.59
C SER A 90 -20.77 8.34 -12.32
N LEU A 91 -20.72 9.61 -11.91
CA LEU A 91 -21.89 10.46 -11.66
C LEU A 91 -22.34 11.25 -12.91
N ASN A 92 -21.60 11.17 -14.03
CA ASN A 92 -21.80 11.99 -15.23
C ASN A 92 -21.81 13.51 -14.94
N ILE A 93 -20.93 13.96 -14.05
CA ILE A 93 -20.73 15.38 -13.72
C ILE A 93 -19.31 15.80 -14.04
N GLU A 94 -19.09 17.11 -14.20
CA GLU A 94 -17.74 17.63 -14.34
C GLU A 94 -16.98 17.55 -13.01
N ARG A 95 -15.66 17.34 -13.10
CA ARG A 95 -14.77 17.36 -11.93
C ARG A 95 -14.89 18.65 -11.11
N SER A 96 -15.04 19.78 -11.79
CA SER A 96 -15.22 21.09 -11.17
C SER A 96 -16.47 21.16 -10.29
N GLU A 97 -17.51 20.41 -10.66
CA GLU A 97 -18.76 20.33 -9.92
C GLU A 97 -18.69 19.35 -8.74
N LEU A 98 -17.96 18.23 -8.90
CA LEU A 98 -17.70 17.30 -7.80
C LEU A 98 -16.90 17.97 -6.68
N GLY A 99 -15.92 18.77 -7.05
CA GLY A 99 -14.99 19.42 -6.12
C GLY A 99 -14.00 18.42 -5.51
N GLN A 100 -13.11 18.95 -4.68
CA GLN A 100 -12.11 18.14 -3.96
C GLN A 100 -12.67 17.67 -2.62
N PRO A 101 -12.59 16.37 -2.30
CA PRO A 101 -12.96 15.86 -0.98
C PRO A 101 -12.02 16.39 0.09
N ARG A 102 -12.54 16.63 1.26
CA ARG A 102 -11.71 16.94 2.44
C ARG A 102 -11.36 15.67 3.16
N VAL A 103 -10.09 15.30 3.12
CA VAL A 103 -9.57 14.11 3.77
C VAL A 103 -8.69 14.50 4.94
N ARG A 104 -9.01 14.01 6.14
CA ARG A 104 -8.26 14.27 7.36
C ARG A 104 -7.90 12.97 8.06
N LEU A 105 -6.70 12.89 8.57
CA LEU A 105 -6.32 11.83 9.51
C LEU A 105 -6.82 12.21 10.90
N VAL A 106 -7.33 11.24 11.63
CA VAL A 106 -7.59 11.40 13.05
C VAL A 106 -6.33 11.01 13.81
N ASP A 107 -5.74 11.97 14.49
CA ASP A 107 -4.46 11.80 15.17
C ASP A 107 -4.41 10.54 16.04
N GLN A 108 -3.28 9.82 15.96
CA GLN A 108 -2.98 8.60 16.70
C GLN A 108 -3.93 7.42 16.43
N THR A 109 -4.70 7.46 15.34
CA THR A 109 -5.58 6.37 14.92
C THR A 109 -5.36 5.99 13.46
N SER A 110 -5.83 4.79 13.07
CA SER A 110 -5.88 4.37 11.66
C SER A 110 -7.17 4.85 10.97
N LEU A 111 -7.79 5.90 11.49
CA LEU A 111 -9.03 6.48 11.00
C LEU A 111 -8.75 7.60 10.01
N ILE A 112 -9.35 7.49 8.84
CA ILE A 112 -9.40 8.56 7.84
C ILE A 112 -10.81 9.13 7.85
N HIS A 113 -10.92 10.40 8.19
CA HIS A 113 -12.17 11.15 8.10
C HIS A 113 -12.26 11.83 6.73
N PHE A 114 -13.36 11.59 6.05
CA PHE A 114 -13.59 12.01 4.69
C PHE A 114 -14.91 12.78 4.59
N GLU A 115 -14.87 13.96 3.98
CA GLU A 115 -16.04 14.85 3.83
C GLU A 115 -16.23 15.23 2.37
N THR A 116 -17.48 15.16 1.90
CA THR A 116 -17.93 15.67 0.61
C THR A 116 -19.01 16.72 0.79
N THR A 117 -19.14 17.61 -0.18
CA THR A 117 -20.17 18.66 -0.19
C THR A 117 -21.06 18.51 -1.41
N GLY A 118 -22.35 18.78 -1.26
CA GLY A 118 -23.33 18.73 -2.33
C GLY A 118 -24.39 19.82 -2.19
N ARG A 119 -25.23 19.98 -3.22
CA ARG A 119 -26.34 20.94 -3.21
C ARG A 119 -27.54 20.44 -2.42
N THR A 120 -27.66 19.11 -2.27
CA THR A 120 -28.67 18.44 -1.46
C THR A 120 -27.97 17.39 -0.57
N PRO A 121 -28.63 16.93 0.52
CA PRO A 121 -28.08 15.85 1.33
C PRO A 121 -27.80 14.58 0.53
N GLN A 122 -28.71 14.23 -0.39
CA GLN A 122 -28.57 13.07 -1.27
C GLN A 122 -27.41 13.24 -2.26
N ASP A 123 -27.22 14.43 -2.82
CA ASP A 123 -26.09 14.75 -3.70
C ASP A 123 -24.78 14.65 -2.95
N ALA A 124 -24.69 15.20 -1.73
CA ALA A 124 -23.49 15.10 -0.91
C ALA A 124 -23.14 13.64 -0.57
N GLN A 125 -24.15 12.82 -0.29
CA GLN A 125 -23.96 11.40 -0.04
C GLN A 125 -23.52 10.65 -1.31
N ALA A 126 -24.22 10.84 -2.44
CA ALA A 126 -23.88 10.19 -3.70
C ALA A 126 -22.45 10.50 -4.16
N ARG A 127 -21.99 11.74 -3.97
CA ARG A 127 -20.60 12.15 -4.25
C ARG A 127 -19.61 11.41 -3.34
N GLY A 128 -19.95 11.27 -2.07
CA GLY A 128 -19.15 10.50 -1.10
C GLY A 128 -19.03 9.03 -1.50
N ASP A 129 -20.15 8.41 -1.80
CA ASP A 129 -20.22 7.00 -2.20
C ASP A 129 -19.46 6.74 -3.51
N ALA A 130 -19.57 7.63 -4.50
CA ALA A 130 -18.85 7.52 -5.76
C ALA A 130 -17.32 7.61 -5.58
N ILE A 131 -16.84 8.54 -4.75
CA ILE A 131 -15.39 8.66 -4.45
C ILE A 131 -14.89 7.43 -3.70
N LEU A 132 -15.66 6.91 -2.74
CA LEU A 132 -15.30 5.68 -2.02
C LEU A 132 -15.27 4.47 -2.94
N ALA A 133 -16.24 4.33 -3.84
CA ALA A 133 -16.27 3.25 -4.82
C ALA A 133 -15.04 3.31 -5.75
N ALA A 134 -14.71 4.48 -6.28
CA ALA A 134 -13.52 4.69 -7.10
C ALA A 134 -12.23 4.39 -6.32
N PHE A 135 -12.16 4.79 -5.05
CA PHE A 135 -11.02 4.50 -4.17
C PHE A 135 -10.82 3.00 -3.94
N PHE A 136 -11.89 2.25 -3.69
CA PHE A 136 -11.77 0.80 -3.47
C PHE A 136 -11.36 0.06 -4.75
N ILE A 137 -11.88 0.47 -5.91
CA ILE A 137 -11.46 -0.09 -7.21
C ILE A 137 -9.96 0.13 -7.43
N GLU A 138 -9.48 1.34 -7.19
CA GLU A 138 -8.07 1.67 -7.34
C GLU A 138 -7.19 0.93 -6.32
N LEU A 139 -7.66 0.79 -5.09
CA LEU A 139 -6.95 0.05 -4.05
C LEU A 139 -6.82 -1.44 -4.41
N ASP A 140 -7.88 -2.05 -4.97
CA ASP A 140 -7.85 -3.44 -5.40
C ASP A 140 -6.94 -3.63 -6.62
N ALA A 141 -6.91 -2.68 -7.56
CA ALA A 141 -5.98 -2.69 -8.68
C ALA A 141 -4.52 -2.67 -8.18
N LEU A 142 -4.20 -1.74 -7.27
CA LEU A 142 -2.85 -1.66 -6.69
C LEU A 142 -2.44 -2.92 -5.91
N ARG A 143 -3.39 -3.57 -5.23
CA ARG A 143 -3.11 -4.83 -4.54
C ARG A 143 -2.85 -5.98 -5.50
N ASN A 144 -3.61 -6.04 -6.59
CA ASN A 144 -3.41 -7.06 -7.61
C ASN A 144 -2.04 -6.89 -8.28
N ASP A 145 -1.67 -5.66 -8.66
CA ASP A 145 -0.35 -5.36 -9.23
C ASP A 145 0.79 -5.75 -8.27
N GLU A 146 0.58 -5.55 -6.96
CA GLU A 146 1.57 -5.95 -5.95
C GLU A 146 1.69 -7.48 -5.84
N VAL A 147 0.56 -8.20 -5.88
CA VAL A 147 0.55 -9.67 -5.86
C VAL A 147 1.25 -10.23 -7.10
N ASP A 148 0.94 -9.71 -8.28
CA ASP A 148 1.55 -10.13 -9.55
C ASP A 148 3.08 -9.87 -9.54
N THR A 149 3.51 -8.69 -9.10
CA THR A 149 4.93 -8.35 -8.97
C THR A 149 5.67 -9.28 -8.00
N ARG A 150 5.03 -9.66 -6.89
CA ARG A 150 5.61 -10.61 -5.92
C ARG A 150 5.68 -12.02 -6.49
N GLN A 151 4.67 -12.45 -7.23
CA GLN A 151 4.66 -13.75 -7.88
C GLN A 151 5.77 -13.86 -8.91
N ASP A 152 5.93 -12.85 -9.77
CA ASP A 152 7.00 -12.80 -10.77
C ASP A 152 8.39 -12.82 -10.12
N SER A 153 8.59 -12.01 -9.09
CA SER A 153 9.84 -12.00 -8.31
C SER A 153 10.12 -13.36 -7.67
N GLY A 154 9.09 -14.04 -7.16
CA GLY A 154 9.20 -15.38 -6.60
C GLY A 154 9.58 -16.42 -7.64
N LEU A 155 8.97 -16.38 -8.81
CA LEU A 155 9.29 -17.29 -9.93
C LEU A 155 10.72 -17.07 -10.42
N GLN A 156 11.17 -15.83 -10.53
CA GLN A 156 12.53 -15.50 -10.90
C GLN A 156 13.55 -16.03 -9.88
N ALA A 157 13.30 -15.82 -8.58
CA ALA A 157 14.15 -16.36 -7.53
C ALA A 157 14.28 -17.90 -7.60
N ILE A 158 13.17 -18.59 -7.86
CA ILE A 158 13.18 -20.06 -8.05
C ILE A 158 14.02 -20.45 -9.27
N ALA A 159 13.92 -19.72 -10.38
CA ALA A 159 14.70 -19.97 -11.58
C ALA A 159 16.21 -19.78 -11.31
N ASP A 160 16.58 -18.71 -10.62
CA ASP A 160 17.96 -18.41 -10.23
C ASP A 160 18.53 -19.47 -9.28
N TYR A 161 17.74 -19.93 -8.31
CA TYR A 161 18.15 -21.04 -7.44
C TYR A 161 18.38 -22.34 -8.21
N ARG A 162 17.51 -22.68 -9.17
CA ARG A 162 17.67 -23.87 -10.02
C ARG A 162 18.94 -23.78 -10.86
N ALA A 163 19.23 -22.62 -11.43
CA ALA A 163 20.45 -22.37 -12.17
C ALA A 163 21.71 -22.54 -11.28
N SER A 164 21.68 -21.97 -10.07
CA SER A 164 22.77 -22.10 -9.11
C SER A 164 23.00 -23.56 -8.67
N VAL A 165 21.94 -24.31 -8.43
CA VAL A 165 22.04 -25.75 -8.11
C VAL A 165 22.62 -26.55 -9.27
N ALA A 166 22.21 -26.24 -10.51
CA ALA A 166 22.76 -26.91 -11.71
C ALA A 166 24.26 -26.61 -11.89
N ASP A 167 24.64 -25.32 -11.69
CA ASP A 167 26.06 -24.92 -11.75
C ASP A 167 26.90 -25.60 -10.66
N THR A 168 26.41 -25.64 -9.44
CA THR A 168 27.08 -26.34 -8.32
C THR A 168 27.24 -27.84 -8.61
N ARG A 169 26.22 -28.49 -9.19
CA ARG A 169 26.35 -29.92 -9.61
C ARG A 169 27.42 -30.09 -10.65
N THR A 170 27.48 -29.22 -11.65
CA THR A 170 28.51 -29.27 -12.70
C THR A 170 29.91 -29.07 -12.09
N GLN A 171 30.07 -28.19 -11.15
CA GLN A 171 31.34 -27.99 -10.43
C GLN A 171 31.74 -29.22 -9.61
N ILE A 172 30.78 -29.85 -8.92
CA ILE A 172 31.01 -31.09 -8.18
C ILE A 172 31.45 -32.21 -9.13
N GLU A 173 30.75 -32.41 -10.27
CA GLU A 173 31.08 -33.40 -11.26
C GLU A 173 32.48 -33.17 -11.87
N ALA A 174 32.85 -31.92 -12.13
CA ALA A 174 34.18 -31.56 -12.62
C ALA A 174 35.26 -31.88 -11.57
N LEU A 175 35.02 -31.56 -10.31
CA LEU A 175 35.93 -31.89 -9.21
C LEU A 175 36.06 -33.41 -9.02
N GLN A 176 34.96 -34.16 -9.07
CA GLN A 176 34.97 -35.60 -8.96
C GLN A 176 35.78 -36.24 -10.10
N THR A 177 35.62 -35.73 -11.33
CA THR A 177 36.38 -36.20 -12.49
C THR A 177 37.87 -35.87 -12.35
N ALA A 178 38.21 -34.69 -11.89
CA ALA A 178 39.58 -34.25 -11.73
C ALA A 178 40.33 -34.96 -10.57
N THR A 179 39.63 -35.33 -9.51
CA THR A 179 40.23 -35.97 -8.30
C THR A 179 40.04 -37.49 -8.33
N GLY A 180 39.24 -38.06 -9.22
CA GLY A 180 38.89 -39.48 -9.26
C GLY A 180 38.04 -39.96 -8.07
N LEU A 181 37.51 -38.99 -7.26
CA LEU A 181 36.67 -39.24 -6.08
C LEU A 181 35.21 -39.26 -6.48
N LEU A 182 34.55 -40.43 -6.44
CA LEU A 182 33.16 -40.58 -6.85
C LEU A 182 32.13 -40.14 -5.80
N SER A 183 32.52 -40.01 -4.53
CA SER A 183 31.65 -39.55 -3.46
C SER A 183 32.42 -39.03 -2.26
N VAL A 184 31.79 -38.24 -1.39
CA VAL A 184 32.35 -37.78 -0.11
C VAL A 184 32.68 -38.97 0.80
N ASP A 185 31.89 -40.03 0.78
CA ASP A 185 32.14 -41.26 1.56
C ASP A 185 33.44 -41.95 1.15
N GLN A 186 33.84 -41.88 -0.13
CA GLN A 186 35.09 -42.41 -0.58
C GLN A 186 36.28 -41.61 -0.13
N TYR A 187 36.11 -40.30 0.07
CA TYR A 187 37.15 -39.46 0.64
C TYR A 187 37.46 -39.86 2.09
N ASP A 188 36.45 -40.10 2.91
CA ASP A 188 36.61 -40.53 4.30
C ASP A 188 37.31 -41.90 4.38
N VAL A 189 36.92 -42.85 3.51
CA VAL A 189 37.57 -44.15 3.44
C VAL A 189 39.02 -44.06 3.00
N LEU A 190 39.36 -43.17 2.04
CA LEU A 190 40.73 -42.93 1.61
C LEU A 190 41.56 -42.24 2.67
N LEU A 191 40.96 -41.28 3.41
CA LEU A 191 41.62 -40.60 4.51
C LEU A 191 41.94 -41.56 5.65
N ASP A 192 41.01 -42.42 6.07
CA ASP A 192 41.23 -43.44 7.10
C ASP A 192 42.29 -44.43 6.71
N ARG A 193 42.32 -44.84 5.41
CA ARG A 193 43.34 -45.72 4.87
C ARG A 193 44.72 -45.05 4.88
N HIS A 194 44.81 -43.77 4.55
CA HIS A 194 46.05 -43.00 4.58
C HIS A 194 46.58 -42.87 6.00
N LEU A 195 45.71 -42.53 6.97
CA LEU A 195 46.06 -42.44 8.38
C LEU A 195 46.49 -43.80 8.97
N SER A 196 45.90 -44.89 8.52
CA SER A 196 46.29 -46.24 8.94
C SER A 196 47.68 -46.66 8.40
N LEU A 197 48.01 -46.35 7.15
CA LEU A 197 49.29 -46.56 6.53
C LEU A 197 50.41 -45.73 7.19
N ASP A 198 50.13 -44.45 7.51
CA ASP A 198 51.08 -43.60 8.23
C ASP A 198 51.40 -44.14 9.62
N LYS A 199 50.43 -44.67 10.34
CA LYS A 199 50.67 -45.37 11.63
C LYS A 199 51.48 -46.64 11.47
N GLU A 200 51.25 -47.40 10.40
CA GLU A 200 52.03 -48.62 10.18
C GLU A 200 53.48 -48.33 9.81
N ILE A 201 53.75 -47.28 9.03
CA ILE A 201 55.10 -46.81 8.70
C ILE A 201 55.82 -46.32 9.96
N LEU A 202 55.11 -45.55 10.83
CA LEU A 202 55.71 -45.11 12.10
C LEU A 202 56.01 -46.20 13.10
N ASN A 203 55.34 -47.35 13.01
CA ASN A 203 55.60 -48.51 13.87
C ASN A 203 56.75 -49.41 13.35
N GLN A 204 57.22 -49.22 12.11
CA GLN A 204 58.33 -49.97 11.50
C GLN A 204 59.69 -49.27 11.61
N ILE A 205 59.72 -48.03 12.09
CA ILE A 205 60.87 -47.24 12.36
C ILE A 205 61.25 -47.31 13.87
#